data_e358f88fdf66d907c4f5ed56abc52322
#
_entry.id   e358f88fdf66d907c4f5ed56abc52322
#
_cell.length_a   1.000
_cell.length_b   1.000
_cell.length_c   1.000
_cell.angle_alpha   90.00
_cell.angle_beta   90.00
_cell.angle_gamma   90.00
#
_symmetry.space_group_name_H-M   'P 1'
#
loop_
_entity.id
_entity.type
_entity.pdbx_description
1 polymer ?
#
loop_
_entity_poly.entity_id
_entity_poly.type
_entity_poly.pdbx_seq_one_letter_code
_entity_poly.pdbx_strand_id
1 'polypeptide(L)'
;MHKGIDIKVQKGDTIRAAFTGQVARVSYERRGYGHYVFIEHPELGISKTVYAHLSKKLVKVGQIVQAGEPIGLGGNSGRSTGSHLHFEIRVQNMALNPAIFFDFENHAATQDTLTLSMVEQKIEQEAIEKELAKYRYHKIRPGDNLGKIARKYGTSINKICQLNGIKRTTVLRIGRVLRCS
;
A
#
# COMPACT_ATOMS: atom_id res chain seq x y z
N MET A 1 -5.60 7.06 6.41
CA MET A 1 -4.55 6.32 5.69
C MET A 1 -5.18 5.72 4.44
N HIS A 2 -4.63 5.93 3.25
CA HIS A 2 -5.10 5.35 2.00
C HIS A 2 -4.84 3.84 2.03
N LYS A 3 -5.87 3.03 1.74
CA LYS A 3 -5.81 1.57 1.94
C LYS A 3 -5.43 0.77 0.70
N GLY A 4 -5.13 1.44 -0.42
CA GLY A 4 -4.82 0.83 -1.69
C GLY A 4 -4.04 1.77 -2.57
N ILE A 5 -4.13 1.57 -3.87
CA ILE A 5 -3.61 2.48 -4.90
C ILE A 5 -4.75 2.99 -5.78
N ASP A 6 -4.54 4.18 -6.34
CA ASP A 6 -5.43 4.77 -7.31
C ASP A 6 -4.79 4.70 -8.69
N ILE A 7 -5.40 3.92 -9.58
CA ILE A 7 -4.94 3.69 -10.95
C ILE A 7 -5.78 4.56 -11.87
N LYS A 8 -5.11 5.41 -12.65
CA LYS A 8 -5.79 6.26 -13.62
C LYS A 8 -6.45 5.41 -14.71
N VAL A 9 -7.77 5.53 -14.85
CA VAL A 9 -8.56 4.87 -15.90
C VAL A 9 -9.55 5.86 -16.49
N GLN A 10 -10.01 5.62 -17.72
CA GLN A 10 -11.10 6.38 -18.32
C GLN A 10 -12.45 5.77 -17.91
N LYS A 11 -13.49 6.59 -17.94
CA LYS A 11 -14.85 6.09 -17.72
C LYS A 11 -15.23 5.12 -18.85
N GLY A 12 -15.55 3.90 -18.47
CA GLY A 12 -15.89 2.83 -19.42
C GLY A 12 -14.76 1.85 -19.70
N ASP A 13 -13.52 2.14 -19.28
CA ASP A 13 -12.43 1.17 -19.38
C ASP A 13 -12.77 -0.13 -18.66
N THR A 14 -12.43 -1.25 -19.27
CA THR A 14 -12.69 -2.56 -18.68
C THR A 14 -11.80 -2.83 -17.49
N ILE A 15 -12.42 -3.01 -16.32
CA ILE A 15 -11.73 -3.44 -15.11
C ILE A 15 -11.81 -4.96 -15.01
N ARG A 16 -10.64 -5.58 -14.80
CA ARG A 16 -10.47 -7.05 -14.77
C ARG A 16 -10.08 -7.54 -13.38
N ALA A 17 -10.45 -8.78 -13.06
CA ALA A 17 -10.03 -9.44 -11.83
C ALA A 17 -8.50 -9.64 -11.83
N ALA A 18 -7.83 -9.22 -10.76
CA ALA A 18 -6.38 -9.39 -10.60
C ALA A 18 -6.00 -10.87 -10.38
N PHE A 19 -6.86 -11.61 -9.70
CA PHE A 19 -6.68 -13.04 -9.37
C PHE A 19 -7.98 -13.80 -9.56
N THR A 20 -7.88 -15.11 -9.78
CA THR A 20 -9.02 -16.02 -9.73
C THR A 20 -9.62 -16.03 -8.33
N GLY A 21 -10.96 -16.02 -8.22
CA GLY A 21 -11.63 -16.03 -6.93
C GLY A 21 -13.14 -15.97 -7.03
N GLN A 22 -13.80 -15.86 -5.87
CA GLN A 22 -15.25 -15.76 -5.77
C GLN A 22 -15.69 -14.34 -5.43
N VAL A 23 -16.65 -13.81 -6.16
CA VAL A 23 -17.24 -12.50 -5.89
C VAL A 23 -18.02 -12.53 -4.58
N ALA A 24 -17.48 -11.93 -3.53
CA ALA A 24 -18.07 -11.90 -2.18
C ALA A 24 -19.06 -10.75 -2.00
N ARG A 25 -18.85 -9.62 -2.69
CA ARG A 25 -19.73 -8.45 -2.58
C ARG A 25 -19.76 -7.63 -3.85
N VAL A 26 -20.98 -7.20 -4.22
CA VAL A 26 -21.25 -6.25 -5.29
C VAL A 26 -22.22 -5.22 -4.74
N SER A 27 -21.76 -3.98 -4.48
CA SER A 27 -22.58 -3.00 -3.78
C SER A 27 -22.30 -1.55 -4.22
N TYR A 28 -22.90 -0.60 -3.51
CA TYR A 28 -22.70 0.83 -3.70
C TYR A 28 -22.61 1.57 -2.36
N GLU A 29 -21.63 2.44 -2.23
CA GLU A 29 -21.43 3.29 -1.05
C GLU A 29 -21.18 4.75 -1.46
N ARG A 30 -22.17 5.62 -1.22
CA ARG A 30 -22.16 7.01 -1.68
C ARG A 30 -20.98 7.83 -1.14
N ARG A 31 -20.60 7.65 0.12
CA ARG A 31 -19.53 8.41 0.80
C ARG A 31 -18.21 7.67 0.93
N GLY A 32 -18.03 6.61 0.16
CA GLY A 32 -16.85 5.74 0.16
C GLY A 32 -16.55 5.22 -1.24
N TYR A 33 -16.54 3.92 -1.40
CA TYR A 33 -16.14 3.20 -2.61
C TYR A 33 -16.96 3.45 -3.87
N GLY A 34 -18.12 4.11 -3.80
CA GLY A 34 -19.03 4.20 -4.94
C GLY A 34 -19.58 2.81 -5.33
N HIS A 35 -19.66 2.51 -6.61
CA HIS A 35 -19.87 1.15 -7.08
C HIS A 35 -18.61 0.35 -6.89
N TYR A 36 -18.70 -0.81 -6.24
CA TYR A 36 -17.55 -1.64 -5.94
C TYR A 36 -17.83 -3.13 -6.02
N VAL A 37 -16.77 -3.89 -6.21
CA VAL A 37 -16.73 -5.34 -6.20
C VAL A 37 -15.64 -5.80 -5.22
N PHE A 38 -15.96 -6.80 -4.37
CA PHE A 38 -15.00 -7.54 -3.57
C PHE A 38 -14.92 -8.96 -4.09
N ILE A 39 -13.69 -9.46 -4.27
CA ILE A 39 -13.42 -10.84 -4.68
C ILE A 39 -12.55 -11.48 -3.60
N GLU A 40 -12.96 -12.63 -3.09
CA GLU A 40 -12.21 -13.45 -2.14
C GLU A 40 -11.35 -14.47 -2.87
N HIS A 41 -10.15 -14.74 -2.32
CA HIS A 41 -9.13 -15.61 -2.92
C HIS A 41 -8.59 -16.61 -1.90
N PRO A 42 -9.41 -17.59 -1.46
CA PRO A 42 -9.06 -18.48 -0.35
C PRO A 42 -7.79 -19.30 -0.62
N GLU A 43 -7.53 -19.67 -1.87
CA GLU A 43 -6.37 -20.49 -2.25
C GLU A 43 -5.05 -19.71 -2.26
N LEU A 44 -5.10 -18.37 -2.26
CA LEU A 44 -3.91 -17.51 -2.34
C LEU A 44 -3.50 -16.93 -0.98
N GLY A 45 -4.22 -17.22 0.10
CA GLY A 45 -4.02 -16.54 1.39
C GLY A 45 -4.37 -15.04 1.37
N ILE A 46 -4.83 -14.53 0.23
CA ILE A 46 -5.36 -13.17 0.08
C ILE A 46 -6.82 -13.21 0.49
N SER A 47 -7.18 -12.46 1.56
CA SER A 47 -8.57 -12.46 2.03
C SER A 47 -9.51 -11.91 0.98
N LYS A 48 -9.13 -10.82 0.32
CA LYS A 48 -9.90 -10.22 -0.78
C LYS A 48 -9.13 -9.16 -1.55
N THR A 49 -9.58 -8.93 -2.79
CA THR A 49 -9.30 -7.72 -3.56
C THR A 49 -10.53 -6.82 -3.62
N VAL A 50 -10.29 -5.50 -3.73
CA VAL A 50 -11.33 -4.47 -3.80
C VAL A 50 -11.15 -3.66 -5.07
N TYR A 51 -12.23 -3.49 -5.81
CA TYR A 51 -12.31 -2.69 -7.04
C TYR A 51 -13.40 -1.65 -6.85
N ALA A 52 -13.03 -0.39 -6.72
CA ALA A 52 -13.97 0.68 -6.37
C ALA A 52 -14.01 1.82 -7.40
N HIS A 53 -14.94 2.76 -7.19
CA HIS A 53 -15.26 3.89 -8.05
C HIS A 53 -15.72 3.52 -9.46
N LEU A 54 -16.25 2.28 -9.63
CA LEU A 54 -16.73 1.77 -10.91
C LEU A 54 -17.92 2.60 -11.42
N SER A 55 -18.09 2.68 -12.74
CA SER A 55 -19.32 3.18 -13.38
C SER A 55 -20.37 2.09 -13.51
N LYS A 56 -19.95 0.83 -13.71
CA LYS A 56 -20.84 -0.33 -13.86
C LYS A 56 -20.16 -1.58 -13.28
N LYS A 57 -20.94 -2.44 -12.64
CA LYS A 57 -20.54 -3.76 -12.16
C LYS A 57 -21.03 -4.80 -13.16
N LEU A 58 -20.18 -5.74 -13.58
CA LEU A 58 -20.48 -6.75 -14.62
C LEU A 58 -20.69 -8.15 -14.05
N VAL A 59 -20.46 -8.31 -12.72
CA VAL A 59 -20.52 -9.60 -12.03
C VAL A 59 -21.56 -9.58 -10.92
N LYS A 60 -21.91 -10.78 -10.42
CA LYS A 60 -22.88 -11.01 -9.33
C LYS A 60 -22.19 -11.68 -8.14
N VAL A 61 -22.73 -11.48 -6.94
CA VAL A 61 -22.28 -12.18 -5.72
C VAL A 61 -22.40 -13.70 -5.92
N GLY A 62 -21.37 -14.43 -5.48
CA GLY A 62 -21.24 -15.87 -5.63
C GLY A 62 -20.62 -16.32 -6.96
N GLN A 63 -20.48 -15.44 -7.95
CA GLN A 63 -19.83 -15.77 -9.23
C GLN A 63 -18.34 -16.07 -9.01
N ILE A 64 -17.85 -17.15 -9.61
CA ILE A 64 -16.41 -17.43 -9.74
C ILE A 64 -15.91 -16.68 -10.96
N VAL A 65 -14.80 -15.95 -10.81
CA VAL A 65 -14.13 -15.23 -11.88
C VAL A 65 -12.68 -15.69 -12.00
N GLN A 66 -12.18 -15.75 -13.22
CA GLN A 66 -10.79 -16.05 -13.50
C GLN A 66 -9.94 -14.77 -13.46
N ALA A 67 -8.64 -14.88 -13.18
CA ALA A 67 -7.71 -13.77 -13.39
C ALA A 67 -7.83 -13.23 -14.82
N GLY A 68 -7.91 -11.91 -14.97
CA GLY A 68 -8.13 -11.24 -16.26
C GLY A 68 -9.59 -11.17 -16.73
N GLU A 69 -10.55 -11.80 -16.06
CA GLU A 69 -11.98 -11.72 -16.43
C GLU A 69 -12.57 -10.33 -16.16
N PRO A 70 -13.40 -9.77 -17.07
CA PRO A 70 -14.06 -8.50 -16.87
C PRO A 70 -15.04 -8.52 -15.69
N ILE A 71 -14.88 -7.60 -14.74
CA ILE A 71 -15.70 -7.52 -13.51
C ILE A 71 -16.45 -6.21 -13.36
N GLY A 72 -16.03 -5.17 -14.10
CA GLY A 72 -16.65 -3.85 -14.03
C GLY A 72 -16.12 -2.90 -15.08
N LEU A 73 -16.64 -1.68 -15.07
CA LEU A 73 -16.19 -0.59 -15.92
C LEU A 73 -15.68 0.56 -15.06
N GLY A 74 -14.56 1.14 -15.44
CA GLY A 74 -13.96 2.32 -14.80
C GLY A 74 -14.93 3.49 -14.69
N GLY A 75 -14.79 4.30 -13.66
CA GLY A 75 -15.70 5.39 -13.42
C GLY A 75 -15.20 6.41 -12.38
N ASN A 76 -16.17 7.16 -11.85
CA ASN A 76 -15.96 8.22 -10.86
C ASN A 76 -17.13 8.24 -9.88
N SER A 77 -17.49 7.10 -9.30
CA SER A 77 -18.62 6.98 -8.39
C SER A 77 -18.16 7.04 -6.91
N GLY A 78 -19.09 7.41 -6.02
CA GLY A 78 -18.81 7.53 -4.59
C GLY A 78 -17.98 8.77 -4.24
N ARG A 79 -17.05 8.63 -3.29
CA ARG A 79 -16.13 9.72 -2.89
C ARG A 79 -14.89 9.69 -3.78
N SER A 80 -15.00 10.25 -4.97
CA SER A 80 -13.93 10.32 -5.96
C SER A 80 -13.88 11.71 -6.60
N THR A 81 -12.68 12.21 -6.89
CA THR A 81 -12.45 13.55 -7.48
C THR A 81 -12.19 13.49 -8.99
N GLY A 82 -12.07 12.31 -9.56
CA GLY A 82 -11.81 12.09 -10.99
C GLY A 82 -11.90 10.61 -11.34
N SER A 83 -11.89 10.28 -12.63
CA SER A 83 -11.99 8.88 -13.07
C SER A 83 -10.72 8.11 -12.70
N HIS A 84 -10.85 7.12 -11.82
CA HIS A 84 -9.79 6.22 -11.41
C HIS A 84 -10.38 4.90 -10.87
N LEU A 85 -9.56 3.85 -10.87
CA LEU A 85 -9.82 2.62 -10.14
C LEU A 85 -9.10 2.71 -8.79
N HIS A 86 -9.85 2.67 -7.69
CA HIS A 86 -9.27 2.40 -6.38
C HIS A 86 -9.16 0.90 -6.20
N PHE A 87 -7.92 0.39 -6.08
CA PHE A 87 -7.60 -1.03 -6.00
C PHE A 87 -6.92 -1.37 -4.68
N GLU A 88 -7.42 -2.39 -3.97
CA GLU A 88 -6.84 -2.86 -2.71
C GLU A 88 -6.59 -4.38 -2.77
N ILE A 89 -5.53 -4.81 -2.12
CA ILE A 89 -5.27 -6.21 -1.76
C ILE A 89 -5.31 -6.30 -0.24
N ARG A 90 -6.08 -7.21 0.30
CA ARG A 90 -6.23 -7.39 1.75
C ARG A 90 -5.92 -8.81 2.19
N VAL A 91 -5.16 -8.91 3.28
CA VAL A 91 -4.89 -10.16 3.99
C VAL A 91 -5.27 -9.95 5.45
N GLN A 92 -6.12 -10.81 6.02
CA GLN A 92 -6.59 -10.74 7.41
C GLN A 92 -7.02 -9.32 7.85
N ASN A 93 -7.74 -8.58 7.05
CA ASN A 93 -8.12 -7.18 7.28
C ASN A 93 -7.01 -6.12 7.14
N MET A 94 -5.75 -6.49 6.93
CA MET A 94 -4.68 -5.55 6.59
C MET A 94 -4.72 -5.25 5.10
N ALA A 95 -4.56 -3.97 4.74
CA ALA A 95 -4.35 -3.57 3.36
C ALA A 95 -2.86 -3.66 3.04
N LEU A 96 -2.52 -4.39 2.00
CA LEU A 96 -1.17 -4.46 1.45
C LEU A 96 -1.00 -3.44 0.33
N ASN A 97 0.24 -3.05 0.07
CA ASN A 97 0.54 -2.23 -1.11
C ASN A 97 0.47 -3.09 -2.38
N PRO A 98 -0.46 -2.84 -3.33
CA PRO A 98 -0.54 -3.64 -4.54
C PRO A 98 0.72 -3.65 -5.41
N ALA A 99 1.59 -2.63 -5.29
CA ALA A 99 2.84 -2.55 -6.04
C ALA A 99 3.85 -3.67 -5.71
N ILE A 100 3.67 -4.40 -4.61
CA ILE A 100 4.49 -5.58 -4.34
C ILE A 100 4.14 -6.78 -5.23
N PHE A 101 2.95 -6.78 -5.83
CA PHE A 101 2.45 -7.85 -6.70
C PHE A 101 2.45 -7.46 -8.18
N PHE A 102 2.35 -6.16 -8.47
CA PHE A 102 2.21 -5.65 -9.83
C PHE A 102 3.17 -4.51 -10.10
N ASP A 103 3.81 -4.56 -11.26
CA ASP A 103 4.55 -3.45 -11.85
C ASP A 103 3.58 -2.63 -12.70
N PHE A 104 3.10 -1.52 -12.14
CA PHE A 104 2.11 -0.67 -12.80
C PHE A 104 2.71 0.19 -13.92
N GLU A 105 4.03 0.38 -13.96
CA GLU A 105 4.71 1.12 -15.02
C GLU A 105 4.82 0.26 -16.29
N ASN A 106 5.18 -1.01 -16.14
CA ASN A 106 5.34 -1.96 -17.23
C ASN A 106 4.08 -2.79 -17.51
N HIS A 107 2.98 -2.55 -16.79
CA HIS A 107 1.71 -3.28 -16.93
C HIS A 107 1.86 -4.80 -16.78
N ALA A 108 2.72 -5.24 -15.90
CA ALA A 108 3.06 -6.64 -15.69
C ALA A 108 2.82 -7.10 -14.24
N ALA A 109 2.64 -8.40 -14.04
CA ALA A 109 2.78 -9.00 -12.72
C ALA A 109 4.28 -9.08 -12.36
N THR A 110 4.62 -8.88 -11.09
CA THR A 110 6.02 -9.01 -10.63
C THR A 110 6.50 -10.47 -10.68
N GLN A 111 5.57 -11.42 -10.75
CA GLN A 111 5.82 -12.86 -10.80
C GLN A 111 4.70 -13.58 -11.56
N ASP A 112 5.04 -14.62 -12.31
CA ASP A 112 4.07 -15.40 -13.10
C ASP A 112 3.17 -16.28 -12.24
N THR A 113 3.64 -16.66 -11.05
CA THR A 113 2.89 -17.49 -10.09
C THR A 113 2.98 -16.91 -8.69
N LEU A 114 1.84 -16.85 -8.02
CA LEU A 114 1.74 -16.41 -6.63
C LEU A 114 1.40 -17.61 -5.74
N THR A 115 2.25 -17.90 -4.75
CA THR A 115 2.02 -18.94 -3.75
C THR A 115 1.73 -18.32 -2.38
N LEU A 116 1.11 -19.08 -1.48
CA LEU A 116 0.81 -18.64 -0.11
C LEU A 116 2.07 -18.20 0.63
N SER A 117 3.17 -18.98 0.54
CA SER A 117 4.45 -18.64 1.17
C SER A 117 5.04 -17.32 0.67
N MET A 118 4.90 -17.03 -0.62
CA MET A 118 5.35 -15.76 -1.19
C MET A 118 4.52 -14.57 -0.69
N VAL A 119 3.21 -14.77 -0.50
CA VAL A 119 2.34 -13.75 0.10
C VAL A 119 2.74 -13.47 1.55
N GLU A 120 2.98 -14.52 2.34
CA GLU A 120 3.43 -14.42 3.72
C GLU A 120 4.77 -13.67 3.84
N GLN A 121 5.77 -14.03 3.02
CA GLN A 121 7.06 -13.33 2.99
C GLN A 121 6.91 -11.83 2.63
N LYS A 122 6.06 -11.50 1.66
CA LYS A 122 5.81 -10.11 1.28
C LYS A 122 5.11 -9.33 2.40
N ILE A 123 4.18 -9.96 3.13
CA ILE A 123 3.53 -9.34 4.30
C ILE A 123 4.55 -9.04 5.38
N GLU A 124 5.43 -9.99 5.70
CA GLU A 124 6.47 -9.83 6.71
C GLU A 124 7.44 -8.71 6.31
N GLN A 125 7.89 -8.70 5.06
CA GLN A 125 8.76 -7.64 4.54
C GLN A 125 8.11 -6.26 4.63
N GLU A 126 6.84 -6.12 4.23
CA GLU A 126 6.11 -4.85 4.34
C GLU A 126 5.93 -4.41 5.80
N ALA A 127 5.70 -5.35 6.71
CA ALA A 127 5.62 -5.05 8.14
C ALA A 127 6.95 -4.54 8.68
N ILE A 128 8.07 -5.15 8.30
CA ILE A 128 9.43 -4.71 8.66
C ILE A 128 9.71 -3.31 8.08
N GLU A 129 9.40 -3.07 6.81
CA GLU A 129 9.59 -1.76 6.17
C GLU A 129 8.76 -0.66 6.85
N LYS A 130 7.49 -0.95 7.19
CA LYS A 130 6.64 -0.02 7.95
C LYS A 130 7.21 0.28 9.34
N GLU A 131 7.78 -0.71 10.01
CA GLU A 131 8.42 -0.52 11.31
C GLU A 131 9.68 0.35 11.16
N LEU A 132 10.53 0.06 10.17
CA LEU A 132 11.74 0.84 9.88
C LEU A 132 11.41 2.28 9.44
N ALA A 133 10.33 2.49 8.70
CA ALA A 133 9.88 3.82 8.26
C ALA A 133 9.44 4.73 9.42
N LYS A 134 9.14 4.18 10.61
CA LYS A 134 8.86 4.97 11.81
C LYS A 134 10.10 5.69 12.33
N TYR A 135 11.30 5.23 11.94
CA TYR A 135 12.56 5.77 12.40
C TYR A 135 13.11 6.79 11.40
N ARG A 136 13.48 7.95 11.91
CA ARG A 136 14.13 9.00 11.10
C ARG A 136 15.62 8.99 11.37
N TYR A 137 16.39 8.94 10.30
CA TYR A 137 17.84 8.94 10.36
C TYR A 137 18.42 10.22 9.75
N HIS A 138 19.55 10.68 10.30
CA HIS A 138 20.31 11.83 9.81
C HIS A 138 21.75 11.47 9.55
N LYS A 139 22.22 11.60 8.31
CA LYS A 139 23.64 11.50 7.98
C LYS A 139 24.32 12.84 8.27
N ILE A 140 25.28 12.84 9.18
CA ILE A 140 25.99 14.04 9.62
C ILE A 140 26.72 14.68 8.45
N ARG A 141 26.54 15.98 8.28
CA ARG A 141 27.16 16.84 7.27
C ARG A 141 28.07 17.88 7.93
N PRO A 142 28.99 18.53 7.18
CA PRO A 142 29.77 19.65 7.70
C PRO A 142 28.84 20.74 8.28
N GLY A 143 29.19 21.25 9.49
CA GLY A 143 28.41 22.28 10.18
C GLY A 143 27.20 21.79 10.96
N ASP A 144 26.93 20.47 11.02
CA ASP A 144 25.91 19.90 11.87
C ASP A 144 26.34 19.89 13.33
N ASN A 145 25.36 20.06 14.21
CA ASN A 145 25.47 19.80 15.65
C ASN A 145 24.16 19.21 16.16
N LEU A 146 24.20 18.60 17.33
CA LEU A 146 23.02 17.92 17.93
C LEU A 146 21.82 18.84 18.06
N GLY A 147 22.02 20.15 18.32
CA GLY A 147 20.92 21.12 18.45
C GLY A 147 20.23 21.41 17.11
N LYS A 148 21.00 21.56 16.03
CA LYS A 148 20.46 21.75 14.68
C LYS A 148 19.69 20.50 14.24
N ILE A 149 20.25 19.31 14.48
CA ILE A 149 19.62 18.04 14.12
C ILE A 149 18.33 17.85 14.93
N ALA A 150 18.35 18.09 16.25
CA ALA A 150 17.18 17.99 17.10
C ALA A 150 16.02 18.87 16.62
N ARG A 151 16.30 20.14 16.28
CA ARG A 151 15.29 21.07 15.73
C ARG A 151 14.75 20.60 14.40
N LYS A 152 15.61 20.13 13.50
CA LYS A 152 15.20 19.64 12.15
C LYS A 152 14.22 18.47 12.23
N TYR A 153 14.37 17.57 13.20
CA TYR A 153 13.54 16.38 13.36
C TYR A 153 12.45 16.51 14.43
N GLY A 154 12.28 17.69 15.04
CA GLY A 154 11.27 17.91 16.08
C GLY A 154 11.49 17.07 17.33
N THR A 155 12.76 16.80 17.69
CA THR A 155 13.15 15.95 18.81
C THR A 155 14.09 16.70 19.78
N SER A 156 14.52 16.05 20.86
CA SER A 156 15.46 16.63 21.81
C SER A 156 16.88 16.05 21.64
N ILE A 157 17.91 16.84 22.03
CA ILE A 157 19.29 16.37 22.06
C ILE A 157 19.41 15.12 22.94
N ASN A 158 18.73 15.08 24.09
CA ASN A 158 18.75 13.93 24.99
C ASN A 158 18.22 12.67 24.30
N LYS A 159 17.11 12.79 23.56
CA LYS A 159 16.53 11.67 22.83
C LYS A 159 17.48 11.16 21.75
N ILE A 160 18.12 12.04 20.97
CA ILE A 160 19.14 11.64 19.99
C ILE A 160 20.30 10.93 20.68
N CYS A 161 20.80 11.47 21.80
CA CYS A 161 21.89 10.84 22.55
C CYS A 161 21.52 9.44 23.03
N GLN A 162 20.33 9.28 23.62
CA GLN A 162 19.81 8.00 24.09
C GLN A 162 19.67 6.97 22.96
N LEU A 163 19.07 7.37 21.83
CA LEU A 163 18.85 6.48 20.67
C LEU A 163 20.14 5.97 20.02
N ASN A 164 21.25 6.71 20.18
CA ASN A 164 22.52 6.43 19.52
C ASN A 164 23.64 6.02 20.48
N GLY A 165 23.38 5.92 21.78
CA GLY A 165 24.37 5.58 22.79
C GLY A 165 25.53 6.60 22.85
N ILE A 166 25.25 7.90 22.63
CA ILE A 166 26.27 8.97 22.66
C ILE A 166 25.99 10.00 23.74
N LYS A 167 27.04 10.73 24.15
CA LYS A 167 26.94 11.84 25.10
C LYS A 167 26.71 13.16 24.35
N ARG A 168 26.18 14.18 25.03
CA ARG A 168 26.01 15.53 24.45
C ARG A 168 27.33 16.14 23.96
N THR A 169 28.45 15.75 24.57
CA THR A 169 29.80 16.20 24.23
C THR A 169 30.50 15.35 23.17
N THR A 170 29.82 14.32 22.63
CA THR A 170 30.37 13.44 21.59
C THR A 170 30.62 14.24 20.31
N VAL A 171 31.87 14.18 19.81
CA VAL A 171 32.20 14.77 18.50
C VAL A 171 31.46 14.04 17.39
N LEU A 172 30.70 14.79 16.60
CA LEU A 172 29.94 14.26 15.48
C LEU A 172 30.88 14.12 14.27
N ARG A 173 31.14 12.88 13.87
CA ARG A 173 31.95 12.59 12.67
C ARG A 173 31.09 12.69 11.42
N ILE A 174 31.54 13.47 10.42
CA ILE A 174 30.89 13.61 9.12
C ILE A 174 30.70 12.23 8.50
N GLY A 175 29.53 12.00 7.91
CA GLY A 175 29.16 10.73 7.29
C GLY A 175 28.52 9.70 8.25
N ARG A 176 28.72 9.83 9.57
CA ARG A 176 28.02 8.98 10.54
C ARG A 176 26.50 9.21 10.48
N VAL A 177 25.74 8.15 10.63
CA VAL A 177 24.26 8.19 10.66
C VAL A 177 23.79 8.17 12.11
N LEU A 178 22.89 9.10 12.45
CA LEU A 178 22.23 9.16 13.76
C LEU A 178 20.74 8.86 13.59
N ARG A 179 20.21 8.03 14.49
CA ARG A 179 18.76 7.85 14.64
C ARG A 179 18.19 9.06 15.39
N CYS A 180 17.16 9.69 14.81
CA CYS A 180 16.57 10.94 15.32
C CYS A 180 15.16 10.79 15.90
N SER A 181 14.47 9.70 15.57
CA SER A 181 13.17 9.32 16.17
C SER A 181 13.01 7.82 16.19
#